data_a1a63e5d4ac0a509e9ece3ee34cedd27
#
_entry.id   a1a63e5d4ac0a509e9ece3ee34cedd27
#
_cell.length_a   1.000
_cell.length_b   1.000
_cell.length_c   1.000
_cell.angle_alpha   90.00
_cell.angle_beta   90.00
_cell.angle_gamma   90.00
#
_symmetry.space_group_name_H-M   'P 1'
#
loop_
_entity.id
_entity.type
_entity.pdbx_description
1 polymer ?
#
loop_
_entity_poly.entity_id
_entity_poly.type
_entity_poly.pdbx_seq_one_letter_code
_entity_poly.pdbx_strand_id
1 'polypeptide(L)'
;LVIVLLVDRFNCKKVLYYLTPVLLIADLVFGKYSLLIFHREFPYILVRNFLCVGIPYFCIGNLIREKRCSEKWNRKILQVLIVVFTITSLAERFVLVSAGLNATRDHYLSTTFLAICLFVYTLKSNWHNKGLAAIGRKCSTWLYIIHPIFITAFSVATGKLGIKSIYRCVAPIVTYCATLTFLIVMCRLKSLLVKNNQRK
;
A
#
# COMPACT_ATOMS: atom_id res chain seq x y z
N LEU A 1 3.56 -14.94 -2.65
CA LEU A 1 3.63 -15.68 -3.93
C LEU A 1 3.49 -17.18 -3.71
N VAL A 2 4.30 -17.82 -2.82
CA VAL A 2 4.29 -19.27 -2.56
C VAL A 2 2.90 -19.76 -2.11
N ILE A 3 2.25 -19.08 -1.16
CA ILE A 3 0.91 -19.46 -0.67
C ILE A 3 -0.12 -19.44 -1.81
N VAL A 4 -0.05 -18.43 -2.68
CA VAL A 4 -0.98 -18.33 -3.82
C VAL A 4 -0.72 -19.41 -4.85
N LEU A 5 0.54 -19.74 -5.11
CA LEU A 5 0.89 -20.87 -6.00
C LEU A 5 0.44 -22.22 -5.43
N LEU A 6 0.56 -22.41 -4.10
CA LEU A 6 0.04 -23.60 -3.43
C LEU A 6 -1.49 -23.69 -3.52
N VAL A 7 -2.19 -22.59 -3.27
CA VAL A 7 -3.65 -22.53 -3.38
C VAL A 7 -4.12 -22.77 -4.81
N ASP A 8 -3.40 -22.28 -5.81
CA ASP A 8 -3.67 -22.51 -7.22
C ASP A 8 -3.46 -23.99 -7.58
N ARG A 9 -2.38 -24.59 -7.08
CA ARG A 9 -2.06 -26.02 -7.26
C ARG A 9 -3.11 -26.94 -6.63
N PHE A 10 -3.67 -26.57 -5.48
CA PHE A 10 -4.71 -27.36 -4.79
C PHE A 10 -6.14 -26.99 -5.19
N ASN A 11 -6.31 -26.14 -6.20
CA ASN A 11 -7.63 -25.69 -6.69
C ASN A 11 -8.55 -25.06 -5.61
N CYS A 12 -7.96 -24.53 -4.55
CA CYS A 12 -8.64 -23.96 -3.39
C CYS A 12 -8.92 -22.44 -3.52
N LYS A 13 -8.98 -21.89 -4.73
CA LYS A 13 -9.21 -20.45 -4.97
C LYS A 13 -10.46 -19.91 -4.28
N LYS A 14 -11.55 -20.70 -4.25
CA LYS A 14 -12.80 -20.30 -3.59
C LYS A 14 -12.60 -20.04 -2.09
N VAL A 15 -11.83 -20.88 -1.41
CA VAL A 15 -11.53 -20.71 0.02
C VAL A 15 -10.79 -19.40 0.27
N LEU A 16 -9.85 -19.03 -0.60
CA LEU A 16 -9.09 -17.81 -0.49
C LEU A 16 -9.97 -16.56 -0.63
N TYR A 17 -10.97 -16.60 -1.52
CA TYR A 17 -11.91 -15.50 -1.69
C TYR A 17 -12.85 -15.32 -0.49
N TYR A 18 -13.28 -16.40 0.15
CA TYR A 18 -14.07 -16.31 1.39
C TYR A 18 -13.21 -15.89 2.59
N LEU A 19 -11.95 -16.30 2.63
CA LEU A 19 -11.02 -15.94 3.70
C LEU A 19 -10.61 -14.45 3.63
N THR A 20 -10.58 -13.87 2.44
CA THR A 20 -10.19 -12.46 2.23
C THR A 20 -10.97 -11.46 3.09
N PRO A 21 -12.31 -11.42 3.09
CA PRO A 21 -13.05 -10.48 3.93
C PRO A 21 -12.85 -10.77 5.42
N VAL A 22 -12.73 -12.04 5.80
CA VAL A 22 -12.50 -12.43 7.21
C VAL A 22 -11.14 -11.89 7.69
N LEU A 23 -10.09 -12.05 6.91
CA LEU A 23 -8.76 -11.53 7.25
C LEU A 23 -8.72 -9.99 7.29
N LEU A 24 -9.41 -9.31 6.36
CA LEU A 24 -9.52 -7.85 6.37
C LEU A 24 -10.29 -7.34 7.59
N ILE A 25 -11.40 -7.99 7.94
CA ILE A 25 -12.16 -7.64 9.14
C ILE A 25 -11.30 -7.88 10.39
N ALA A 26 -10.57 -8.99 10.45
CA ALA A 26 -9.66 -9.27 11.55
C ALA A 26 -8.57 -8.19 11.68
N ASP A 27 -7.95 -7.77 10.57
CA ASP A 27 -6.97 -6.68 10.56
C ASP A 27 -7.56 -5.36 11.07
N LEU A 28 -8.78 -5.01 10.66
CA LEU A 28 -9.46 -3.80 11.12
C LEU A 28 -9.84 -3.88 12.61
N VAL A 29 -10.45 -4.98 13.04
CA VAL A 29 -10.93 -5.18 14.41
C VAL A 29 -9.78 -5.25 15.43
N PHE A 30 -8.77 -6.06 15.16
CA PHE A 30 -7.60 -6.19 16.03
C PHE A 30 -6.56 -5.09 15.81
N GLY A 31 -6.62 -4.37 14.68
CA GLY A 31 -5.76 -3.25 14.33
C GLY A 31 -6.34 -1.90 14.71
N LYS A 32 -6.96 -1.24 13.74
CA LYS A 32 -7.37 0.17 13.87
C LYS A 32 -8.47 0.40 14.90
N TYR A 33 -9.43 -0.50 14.97
CA TYR A 33 -10.56 -0.41 15.89
C TYR A 33 -10.37 -1.14 17.21
N SER A 34 -9.15 -1.62 17.50
CA SER A 34 -8.84 -2.37 18.71
C SER A 34 -9.09 -1.56 19.99
N LEU A 35 -8.79 -0.26 19.99
CA LEU A 35 -9.09 0.64 21.12
C LEU A 35 -10.59 0.86 21.27
N LEU A 36 -11.35 0.95 20.19
CA LEU A 36 -12.81 1.13 20.22
C LEU A 36 -13.52 -0.12 20.74
N ILE A 37 -13.07 -1.32 20.35
CA ILE A 37 -13.76 -2.59 20.63
C ILE A 37 -13.25 -3.23 21.92
N PHE A 38 -11.94 -3.25 22.12
CA PHE A 38 -11.28 -3.98 23.22
C PHE A 38 -10.64 -3.05 24.27
N HIS A 39 -10.67 -1.73 24.07
CA HIS A 39 -10.02 -0.71 24.91
C HIS A 39 -8.51 -0.97 25.13
N ARG A 40 -7.86 -1.72 24.23
CA ARG A 40 -6.42 -2.01 24.25
C ARG A 40 -5.83 -2.15 22.85
N GLU A 41 -4.54 -1.85 22.72
CA GLU A 41 -3.79 -2.11 21.50
C GLU A 41 -3.18 -3.50 21.50
N PHE A 42 -3.28 -4.21 20.37
CA PHE A 42 -2.59 -5.50 20.20
C PHE A 42 -1.17 -5.29 19.63
N PRO A 43 -0.25 -6.24 19.86
CA PRO A 43 1.10 -6.16 19.32
C PRO A 43 1.10 -5.99 17.79
N TYR A 44 2.00 -5.12 17.31
CA TYR A 44 2.10 -4.78 15.89
C TYR A 44 2.27 -6.01 14.97
N ILE A 45 3.07 -6.99 15.42
CA ILE A 45 3.38 -8.21 14.65
C ILE A 45 2.13 -9.09 14.43
N LEU A 46 1.20 -9.12 15.39
CA LEU A 46 -0.03 -9.92 15.27
C LEU A 46 -0.98 -9.38 14.20
N VAL A 47 -1.03 -8.07 14.04
CA VAL A 47 -2.02 -7.42 13.19
C VAL A 47 -1.44 -7.09 11.82
N ARG A 48 -0.26 -6.45 11.77
CA ARG A 48 0.37 -6.06 10.50
C ARG A 48 1.32 -7.15 10.00
N ASN A 49 0.76 -8.29 9.67
CA ASN A 49 1.49 -9.39 9.06
C ASN A 49 1.06 -9.60 7.61
N PHE A 50 1.84 -10.38 6.89
CA PHE A 50 1.56 -10.72 5.50
C PHE A 50 0.22 -11.45 5.32
N LEU A 51 -0.23 -12.22 6.32
CA LEU A 51 -1.47 -12.98 6.27
C LEU A 51 -2.70 -12.06 6.28
N CYS A 52 -2.74 -11.10 7.21
CA CYS A 52 -3.91 -10.24 7.40
C CYS A 52 -4.01 -9.12 6.35
N VAL A 53 -2.88 -8.66 5.81
CA VAL A 53 -2.86 -7.55 4.84
C VAL A 53 -2.44 -8.02 3.45
N GLY A 54 -1.35 -8.74 3.31
CA GLY A 54 -0.78 -9.11 2.01
C GLY A 54 -1.68 -10.04 1.20
N ILE A 55 -2.17 -11.12 1.82
CA ILE A 55 -3.04 -12.10 1.15
C ILE A 55 -4.36 -11.47 0.71
N PRO A 56 -5.12 -10.75 1.57
CA PRO A 56 -6.38 -10.14 1.16
C PRO A 56 -6.25 -9.19 -0.03
N TYR A 57 -5.30 -8.27 0.00
CA TYR A 57 -5.11 -7.34 -1.11
C TYR A 57 -4.68 -8.01 -2.39
N PHE A 58 -3.85 -9.06 -2.30
CA PHE A 58 -3.51 -9.88 -3.46
C PHE A 58 -4.74 -10.58 -4.05
N CYS A 59 -5.58 -11.17 -3.20
CA CYS A 59 -6.81 -11.84 -3.62
C CYS A 59 -7.81 -10.88 -4.25
N ILE A 60 -7.98 -9.68 -3.66
CA ILE A 60 -8.81 -8.62 -4.24
C ILE A 60 -8.30 -8.25 -5.65
N GLY A 61 -7.00 -8.04 -5.81
CA GLY A 61 -6.40 -7.74 -7.10
C GLY A 61 -6.66 -8.83 -8.15
N ASN A 62 -6.52 -10.10 -7.76
CA ASN A 62 -6.80 -11.24 -8.61
C ASN A 62 -8.30 -11.33 -8.98
N LEU A 63 -9.19 -11.15 -8.00
CA LEU A 63 -10.65 -11.14 -8.20
C LEU A 63 -11.09 -10.03 -9.16
N ILE A 64 -10.54 -8.82 -9.01
CA ILE A 64 -10.79 -7.69 -9.91
C ILE A 64 -10.40 -8.04 -11.34
N ARG A 65 -9.27 -8.72 -11.51
CA ARG A 65 -8.80 -9.19 -12.81
C ARG A 65 -9.71 -10.27 -13.40
N GLU A 66 -10.03 -11.33 -12.65
CA GLU A 66 -10.87 -12.44 -13.10
C GLU A 66 -12.28 -11.98 -13.47
N LYS A 67 -12.89 -11.12 -12.66
CA LYS A 67 -14.25 -10.62 -12.88
C LYS A 67 -14.32 -9.48 -13.88
N ARG A 68 -13.19 -9.07 -14.44
CA ARG A 68 -13.08 -7.91 -15.36
C ARG A 68 -13.82 -6.68 -14.83
N CYS A 69 -13.62 -6.37 -13.54
CA CYS A 69 -14.32 -5.26 -12.89
C CYS A 69 -14.04 -3.91 -13.58
N SER A 70 -12.86 -3.75 -14.17
CA SER A 70 -12.51 -2.54 -14.93
C SER A 70 -13.42 -2.30 -16.14
N GLU A 71 -13.98 -3.34 -16.75
CA GLU A 71 -14.89 -3.22 -17.88
C GLU A 71 -16.31 -2.85 -17.42
N LYS A 72 -16.76 -3.40 -16.28
CA LYS A 72 -18.12 -3.28 -15.77
C LYS A 72 -18.42 -1.94 -15.12
N TRP A 73 -17.43 -1.34 -14.46
CA TRP A 73 -17.63 -0.13 -13.67
C TRP A 73 -17.52 1.13 -14.53
N ASN A 74 -18.43 2.09 -14.33
CA ASN A 74 -18.37 3.36 -15.03
C ASN A 74 -17.24 4.24 -14.43
N ARG A 75 -16.46 4.90 -15.31
CA ARG A 75 -15.35 5.78 -14.91
C ARG A 75 -15.81 6.95 -14.04
N LYS A 76 -16.97 7.54 -14.34
CA LYS A 76 -17.52 8.66 -13.56
C LYS A 76 -17.91 8.21 -12.15
N ILE A 77 -18.53 7.02 -12.04
CA ILE A 77 -18.89 6.45 -10.72
C ILE A 77 -17.62 6.20 -9.90
N LEU A 78 -16.57 5.64 -10.50
CA LEU A 78 -15.29 5.42 -9.80
C LEU A 78 -14.67 6.73 -9.29
N GLN A 79 -14.71 7.81 -10.08
CA GLN A 79 -14.23 9.13 -9.67
C GLN A 79 -15.00 9.65 -8.44
N VAL A 80 -16.33 9.57 -8.47
CA VAL A 80 -17.17 9.96 -7.34
C VAL A 80 -16.86 9.12 -6.11
N LEU A 81 -16.76 7.80 -6.26
CA LEU A 81 -16.43 6.90 -5.15
C LEU A 81 -15.04 7.19 -4.56
N ILE A 82 -14.05 7.50 -5.39
CA ILE A 82 -12.71 7.89 -4.93
C ILE A 82 -12.80 9.15 -4.05
N VAL A 83 -13.52 10.17 -4.51
CA VAL A 83 -13.72 11.41 -3.73
C VAL A 83 -14.46 11.12 -2.42
N VAL A 84 -15.56 10.37 -2.47
CA VAL A 84 -16.34 9.99 -1.28
C VAL A 84 -15.48 9.23 -0.28
N PHE A 85 -14.78 8.18 -0.71
CA PHE A 85 -13.93 7.40 0.20
C PHE A 85 -12.71 8.16 0.71
N THR A 86 -12.19 9.14 -0.04
CA THR A 86 -11.15 10.04 0.44
C THR A 86 -11.68 10.92 1.58
N ILE A 87 -12.84 11.55 1.39
CA ILE A 87 -13.47 12.38 2.42
C ILE A 87 -13.83 11.53 3.65
N THR A 88 -14.41 10.35 3.42
CA THR A 88 -14.78 9.43 4.52
C THR A 88 -13.55 8.98 5.30
N SER A 89 -12.41 8.70 4.65
CA SER A 89 -11.19 8.28 5.36
C SER A 89 -10.59 9.41 6.20
N LEU A 90 -10.69 10.66 5.74
CA LEU A 90 -10.29 11.82 6.52
C LEU A 90 -11.22 12.05 7.71
N ALA A 91 -12.53 11.95 7.51
CA ALA A 91 -13.53 12.07 8.57
C ALA A 91 -13.37 10.96 9.62
N GLU A 92 -13.20 9.71 9.19
CA GLU A 92 -12.96 8.56 10.05
C GLU A 92 -11.72 8.77 10.94
N ARG A 93 -10.61 9.23 10.36
CA ARG A 93 -9.41 9.59 11.11
C ARG A 93 -9.70 10.69 12.12
N PHE A 94 -10.39 11.76 11.71
CA PHE A 94 -10.68 12.89 12.57
C PHE A 94 -11.52 12.47 13.77
N VAL A 95 -12.57 11.68 13.55
CA VAL A 95 -13.46 11.17 14.62
C VAL A 95 -12.68 10.28 15.59
N LEU A 96 -11.86 9.34 15.09
CA LEU A 96 -11.09 8.45 15.97
C LEU A 96 -10.01 9.20 16.78
N VAL A 97 -9.39 10.24 16.20
CA VAL A 97 -8.41 11.08 16.90
C VAL A 97 -9.10 11.91 17.97
N SER A 98 -10.22 12.57 17.65
CA SER A 98 -10.96 13.42 18.61
C SER A 98 -11.55 12.62 19.78
N ALA A 99 -11.91 11.36 19.53
CA ALA A 99 -12.40 10.45 20.56
C ALA A 99 -11.29 9.80 21.40
N GLY A 100 -10.00 10.01 21.06
CA GLY A 100 -8.88 9.31 21.72
C GLY A 100 -8.80 7.81 21.43
N LEU A 101 -9.54 7.32 20.43
CA LEU A 101 -9.67 5.91 20.07
C LEU A 101 -8.84 5.54 18.83
N ASN A 102 -7.94 6.43 18.40
CA ASN A 102 -7.11 6.25 17.22
C ASN A 102 -5.90 5.38 17.52
N ALA A 103 -6.04 4.06 17.42
CA ALA A 103 -4.91 3.14 17.53
C ALA A 103 -3.80 3.48 16.52
N THR A 104 -2.56 3.13 16.85
CA THR A 104 -1.34 3.45 16.07
C THR A 104 -1.25 2.69 14.73
N ARG A 105 -2.39 2.47 14.07
CA ARG A 105 -2.50 1.75 12.79
C ARG A 105 -2.92 2.69 11.66
N ASP A 106 -2.48 2.39 10.44
CA ASP A 106 -2.71 3.24 9.28
C ASP A 106 -3.87 2.74 8.39
N HIS A 107 -4.48 1.59 8.72
CA HIS A 107 -5.47 0.93 7.89
C HIS A 107 -6.89 1.21 8.40
N TYR A 108 -7.62 2.07 7.71
CA TYR A 108 -9.03 2.38 7.96
C TYR A 108 -9.94 1.58 7.03
N LEU A 109 -11.20 1.39 7.42
CA LEU A 109 -12.19 0.71 6.58
C LEU A 109 -12.38 1.43 5.24
N SER A 110 -12.52 2.75 5.27
CA SER A 110 -12.68 3.58 4.09
C SER A 110 -11.45 3.54 3.16
N THR A 111 -10.23 3.40 3.70
CA THR A 111 -9.01 3.28 2.87
C THR A 111 -8.96 1.98 2.08
N THR A 112 -9.57 0.90 2.56
CA THR A 112 -9.69 -0.36 1.81
C THR A 112 -10.53 -0.17 0.55
N PHE A 113 -11.70 0.45 0.69
CA PHE A 113 -12.57 0.74 -0.46
C PHE A 113 -11.94 1.75 -1.41
N LEU A 114 -11.27 2.77 -0.87
CA LEU A 114 -10.51 3.74 -1.67
C LEU A 114 -9.43 3.06 -2.51
N ALA A 115 -8.65 2.14 -1.93
CA ALA A 115 -7.62 1.39 -2.64
C ALA A 115 -8.20 0.54 -3.78
N ILE A 116 -9.34 -0.12 -3.55
CA ILE A 116 -10.04 -0.90 -4.58
C ILE A 116 -10.49 0.01 -5.73
N CYS A 117 -11.15 1.15 -5.42
CA CYS A 117 -11.62 2.08 -6.42
C CYS A 117 -10.46 2.68 -7.25
N LEU A 118 -9.37 3.08 -6.59
CA LEU A 118 -8.16 3.57 -7.25
C LEU A 118 -7.55 2.52 -8.16
N PHE A 119 -7.46 1.27 -7.71
CA PHE A 119 -6.89 0.18 -8.49
C PHE A 119 -7.75 -0.10 -9.74
N VAL A 120 -9.08 -0.20 -9.61
CA VAL A 120 -9.98 -0.37 -10.76
C VAL A 120 -9.91 0.82 -11.71
N TYR A 121 -9.85 2.04 -11.17
CA TYR A 121 -9.74 3.27 -11.97
C TYR A 121 -8.44 3.31 -12.78
N THR A 122 -7.31 2.93 -12.18
CA THR A 122 -6.00 2.89 -12.87
C THR A 122 -5.97 1.83 -13.96
N LEU A 123 -6.57 0.66 -13.74
CA LEU A 123 -6.72 -0.37 -14.76
C LEU A 123 -7.54 0.10 -15.97
N LYS A 124 -8.51 0.97 -15.72
CA LYS A 124 -9.36 1.56 -16.78
C LYS A 124 -8.74 2.78 -17.45
N SER A 125 -7.67 3.31 -16.89
CA SER A 125 -7.00 4.48 -17.44
C SER A 125 -6.16 4.10 -18.66
N ASN A 126 -6.35 4.83 -19.76
CA ASN A 126 -5.51 4.70 -20.96
C ASN A 126 -4.20 5.50 -20.85
N TRP A 127 -3.86 5.97 -19.65
CA TRP A 127 -2.66 6.74 -19.44
C TRP A 127 -1.43 5.83 -19.40
N HIS A 128 -0.71 5.79 -20.53
CA HIS A 128 0.49 4.98 -20.68
C HIS A 128 1.75 5.86 -20.63
N ASN A 129 2.33 5.97 -19.46
CA ASN A 129 3.67 6.53 -19.32
C ASN A 129 4.71 5.39 -19.28
N LYS A 130 5.47 5.24 -20.39
CA LYS A 130 6.48 4.18 -20.54
C LYS A 130 7.54 4.24 -19.43
N GLY A 131 7.92 5.45 -18.98
CA GLY A 131 8.89 5.65 -17.90
C GLY A 131 8.37 5.16 -16.55
N LEU A 132 7.17 5.59 -16.16
CA LEU A 132 6.53 5.13 -14.91
C LEU A 132 6.28 3.62 -14.91
N ALA A 133 5.86 3.06 -16.04
CA ALA A 133 5.67 1.62 -16.18
C ALA A 133 6.97 0.84 -16.05
N ALA A 134 8.08 1.36 -16.58
CA ALA A 134 9.40 0.75 -16.42
C ALA A 134 9.89 0.81 -14.97
N ILE A 135 9.69 1.94 -14.28
CA ILE A 135 10.01 2.10 -12.85
C ILE A 135 9.15 1.13 -12.02
N GLY A 136 7.84 1.08 -12.27
CA GLY A 136 6.94 0.16 -11.57
C GLY A 136 7.37 -1.30 -11.70
N ARG A 137 7.75 -1.75 -12.89
CA ARG A 137 8.19 -3.13 -13.10
C ARG A 137 9.56 -3.45 -12.47
N LYS A 138 10.50 -2.51 -12.53
CA LYS A 138 11.89 -2.77 -12.10
C LYS A 138 12.18 -2.40 -10.65
N CYS A 139 11.54 -1.35 -10.15
CA CYS A 139 11.91 -0.71 -8.89
C CYS A 139 10.86 -0.84 -7.78
N SER A 140 9.60 -1.26 -8.05
CA SER A 140 8.53 -1.25 -7.05
C SER A 140 8.85 -2.09 -5.80
N THR A 141 9.39 -3.29 -5.98
CA THR A 141 9.78 -4.18 -4.86
C THR A 141 10.91 -3.55 -4.04
N TRP A 142 11.94 -3.03 -4.70
CA TRP A 142 13.06 -2.36 -4.05
C TRP A 142 12.65 -1.07 -3.35
N LEU A 143 11.73 -0.31 -3.95
CA LEU A 143 11.16 0.88 -3.35
C LEU A 143 10.45 0.54 -2.05
N TYR A 144 9.66 -0.55 -2.04
CA TYR A 144 8.97 -1.02 -0.85
C TYR A 144 9.93 -1.49 0.25
N ILE A 145 11.05 -2.14 -0.10
CA ILE A 145 12.03 -2.64 0.86
C ILE A 145 12.89 -1.51 1.43
N ILE A 146 13.28 -0.54 0.61
CA ILE A 146 14.28 0.48 0.98
C ILE A 146 13.64 1.71 1.63
N HIS A 147 12.36 2.06 1.31
CA HIS A 147 11.75 3.29 1.84
C HIS A 147 11.71 3.40 3.38
N PRO A 148 11.58 2.31 4.19
CA PRO A 148 11.63 2.45 5.63
C PRO A 148 12.99 2.93 6.16
N ILE A 149 14.07 2.59 5.45
CA ILE A 149 15.42 3.06 5.78
C ILE A 149 15.49 4.59 5.61
N PHE A 150 14.93 5.11 4.52
CA PHE A 150 14.88 6.55 4.29
C PHE A 150 13.96 7.27 5.30
N ILE A 151 12.82 6.68 5.67
CA ILE A 151 11.95 7.23 6.72
C ILE A 151 12.74 7.38 8.03
N THR A 152 13.45 6.34 8.44
CA THR A 152 14.24 6.35 9.68
C THR A 152 15.38 7.37 9.60
N ALA A 153 16.15 7.36 8.51
CA ALA A 153 17.26 8.28 8.30
C ALA A 153 16.80 9.76 8.34
N PHE A 154 15.74 10.10 7.60
CA PHE A 154 15.21 11.46 7.62
C PHE A 154 14.58 11.85 8.95
N SER A 155 13.91 10.91 9.64
CA SER A 155 13.36 11.18 10.97
C SER A 155 14.45 11.51 11.99
N VAL A 156 15.57 10.80 11.95
CA VAL A 156 16.73 11.08 12.82
C VAL A 156 17.39 12.40 12.44
N ALA A 157 17.63 12.63 11.14
CA ALA A 157 18.28 13.86 10.65
C ALA A 157 17.45 15.11 11.00
N THR A 158 16.15 15.08 10.71
CA THR A 158 15.26 16.22 11.00
C THR A 158 15.01 16.41 12.48
N GLY A 159 15.10 15.34 13.28
CA GLY A 159 15.09 15.43 14.74
C GLY A 159 16.28 16.21 15.29
N LYS A 160 17.48 15.94 14.77
CA LYS A 160 18.72 16.68 15.15
C LYS A 160 18.70 18.14 14.70
N LEU A 161 18.06 18.44 13.57
CA LEU A 161 17.93 19.80 13.02
C LEU A 161 16.77 20.60 13.62
N GLY A 162 15.95 20.02 14.51
CA GLY A 162 14.80 20.70 15.12
C GLY A 162 13.60 20.92 14.18
N ILE A 163 13.65 20.45 12.93
CA ILE A 163 12.61 20.66 11.91
C ILE A 163 11.65 19.46 11.75
N LYS A 164 11.58 18.61 12.75
CA LYS A 164 10.78 17.37 12.73
C LYS A 164 9.28 17.61 12.48
N SER A 165 8.75 18.73 12.96
CA SER A 165 7.33 19.08 12.78
C SER A 165 7.02 19.37 11.31
N ILE A 166 7.87 20.16 10.64
CA ILE A 166 7.73 20.49 9.21
C ILE A 166 7.90 19.23 8.36
N TYR A 167 8.91 18.41 8.69
CA TYR A 167 9.15 17.15 7.98
C TYR A 167 7.93 16.24 8.02
N ARG A 168 7.22 16.10 9.15
CA ARG A 168 6.03 15.24 9.26
C ARG A 168 4.95 15.54 8.21
N CYS A 169 4.80 16.81 7.82
CA CYS A 169 3.81 17.20 6.80
C CYS A 169 4.20 16.74 5.39
N VAL A 170 5.49 16.73 5.08
CA VAL A 170 6.00 16.43 3.73
C VAL A 170 6.71 15.07 3.64
N ALA A 171 6.83 14.36 4.77
CA ALA A 171 7.56 13.11 4.88
C ALA A 171 7.22 12.06 3.80
N PRO A 172 5.95 11.81 3.45
CA PRO A 172 5.62 10.81 2.42
C PRO A 172 6.21 11.17 1.06
N ILE A 173 6.12 12.45 0.67
CA ILE A 173 6.59 12.94 -0.63
C ILE A 173 8.12 12.92 -0.67
N VAL A 174 8.78 13.49 0.34
CA VAL A 174 10.24 13.55 0.42
C VAL A 174 10.86 12.16 0.44
N THR A 175 10.32 11.27 1.27
CA THR A 175 10.82 9.89 1.38
C THR A 175 10.63 9.13 0.06
N TYR A 176 9.46 9.26 -0.57
CA TYR A 176 9.19 8.61 -1.84
C TYR A 176 10.13 9.11 -2.94
N CYS A 177 10.27 10.41 -3.11
CA CYS A 177 11.15 11.02 -4.11
C CYS A 177 12.62 10.65 -3.87
N ALA A 178 13.11 10.69 -2.64
CA ALA A 178 14.48 10.33 -2.31
C ALA A 178 14.76 8.84 -2.59
N THR A 179 13.87 7.95 -2.17
CA THR A 179 14.00 6.51 -2.42
C THR A 179 13.97 6.20 -3.92
N LEU A 180 13.07 6.83 -4.66
CA LEU A 180 12.95 6.65 -6.10
C LEU A 180 14.20 7.14 -6.83
N THR A 181 14.70 8.33 -6.48
CA THR A 181 15.94 8.88 -7.07
C THR A 181 17.11 7.97 -6.79
N PHE A 182 17.27 7.51 -5.56
CA PHE A 182 18.32 6.55 -5.19
C PHE A 182 18.26 5.28 -6.05
N LEU A 183 17.09 4.69 -6.22
CA LEU A 183 16.91 3.48 -7.04
C LEU A 183 17.22 3.71 -8.52
N ILE A 184 16.82 4.84 -9.08
CA ILE A 184 17.11 5.20 -10.47
C ILE A 184 18.63 5.33 -10.67
N VAL A 185 19.32 5.98 -9.74
CA VAL A 185 20.79 6.12 -9.77
C VAL A 185 21.45 4.75 -9.70
N MET A 186 21.04 3.90 -8.75
CA MET A 186 21.57 2.53 -8.61
C MET A 186 21.35 1.68 -9.87
N CYS A 187 20.17 1.76 -10.48
CA CYS A 187 19.88 1.06 -11.73
C CYS A 187 20.76 1.55 -12.90
N ARG A 188 21.02 2.86 -12.98
CA ARG A 188 21.92 3.43 -14.00
C ARG A 188 23.37 2.99 -13.79
N LEU A 189 23.87 3.08 -12.56
CA LEU A 189 25.23 2.63 -12.22
C LEU A 189 25.42 1.16 -12.57
N LYS A 190 24.48 0.28 -12.20
CA LYS A 190 24.53 -1.13 -12.56
C LYS A 190 24.61 -1.34 -14.08
N SER A 191 23.82 -0.58 -14.86
CA SER A 191 23.84 -0.69 -16.31
C SER A 191 25.17 -0.26 -16.93
N LEU A 192 25.82 0.77 -16.37
CA LEU A 192 27.12 1.25 -16.80
C LEU A 192 28.23 0.24 -16.48
N LEU A 193 28.22 -0.37 -15.31
CA LEU A 193 29.18 -1.40 -14.89
C LEU A 193 29.08 -2.65 -15.77
N VAL A 194 27.87 -3.11 -16.09
CA VAL A 194 27.67 -4.27 -16.98
C VAL A 194 28.18 -3.96 -18.38
N LYS A 195 27.93 -2.75 -18.92
CA LYS A 195 28.39 -2.35 -20.26
C LYS A 195 29.92 -2.23 -20.34
N ASN A 196 30.58 -1.82 -19.26
CA ASN A 196 32.06 -1.76 -19.21
C ASN A 196 32.68 -3.16 -19.14
N ASN A 197 32.04 -4.11 -18.45
CA ASN A 197 32.55 -5.50 -18.40
C ASN A 197 32.38 -6.26 -19.72
N GLN A 198 31.44 -5.87 -20.57
CA GLN A 198 31.25 -6.48 -21.89
C GLN A 198 32.21 -5.90 -22.97
N ARG A 199 32.94 -4.82 -22.66
CA ARG A 199 33.90 -4.18 -23.56
C ARG A 199 35.37 -4.58 -23.28
N LYS A 200 35.57 -5.34 -22.20
CA LYS A 200 36.85 -5.99 -21.89
C LYS A 200 36.82 -7.45 -22.34
#